data_9318783e1d215da65c8375d15a58d8e0
#
_entry.id   9318783e1d215da65c8375d15a58d8e0
#
_cell.length_a   1.000
_cell.length_b   1.000
_cell.length_c   1.000
_cell.angle_alpha   90.00
_cell.angle_beta   90.00
_cell.angle_gamma   90.00
#
_symmetry.space_group_name_H-M   'P 1'
#
loop_
_entity.id
_entity.type
_entity.pdbx_description
1 polymer ?
#
loop_
_entity_poly.entity_id
_entity_poly.type
_entity_poly.pdbx_seq_one_letter_code
_entity_poly.pdbx_strand_id
1 'polypeptide(L)' 'MKSRETLIRLRKFQVDEKRRRVAQIESMVADFDRMAADLDREIATEQDRAGIHDPTHFAYPTYAKAAIGRRDNLKR' A
#
# COMPACT_ATOMS: atom_id res chain seq x y z
N MET A 1 -4.88 -45.66 6.55
CA MET A 1 -4.67 -45.97 5.15
C MET A 1 -3.88 -44.86 4.47
N LYS A 2 -2.92 -45.24 3.63
CA LYS A 2 -2.02 -44.29 2.99
C LYS A 2 -2.71 -43.22 2.15
N SER A 3 -3.76 -43.53 1.40
CA SER A 3 -4.49 -42.60 0.55
C SER A 3 -5.21 -41.50 1.36
N ARG A 4 -5.77 -41.87 2.50
CA ARG A 4 -6.45 -40.93 3.39
C ARG A 4 -5.46 -39.97 4.06
N GLU A 5 -4.32 -40.50 4.52
CA GLU A 5 -3.24 -39.70 5.08
C GLU A 5 -2.67 -38.74 4.04
N THR A 6 -2.48 -39.19 2.82
CA THR A 6 -2.00 -38.36 1.70
C THR A 6 -2.96 -37.23 1.40
N LEU A 7 -4.28 -37.51 1.40
CA LEU A 7 -5.30 -36.50 1.20
C LEU A 7 -5.30 -35.44 2.30
N ILE A 8 -5.17 -35.86 3.56
CA ILE A 8 -5.09 -34.95 4.71
C ILE A 8 -3.87 -34.04 4.60
N ARG A 9 -2.71 -34.60 4.25
CA ARG A 9 -1.48 -33.84 4.03
C ARG A 9 -1.61 -32.84 2.91
N LEU A 10 -2.23 -33.22 1.81
CA LEU A 10 -2.47 -32.33 0.68
C LEU A 10 -3.36 -31.16 1.06
N ARG A 11 -4.46 -31.42 1.77
CA ARG A 11 -5.37 -30.36 2.23
C ARG A 11 -4.68 -29.40 3.20
N LYS A 12 -3.89 -29.93 4.12
CA LYS A 12 -3.11 -29.13 5.04
C LYS A 12 -2.14 -28.22 4.30
N PHE A 13 -1.44 -28.78 3.30
CA PHE A 13 -0.53 -28.02 2.47
C PHE A 13 -1.27 -26.89 1.74
N GLN A 14 -2.43 -27.16 1.17
CA GLN A 14 -3.22 -26.16 0.47
C GLN A 14 -3.68 -25.03 1.39
N VAL A 15 -4.11 -25.34 2.62
CA VAL A 15 -4.48 -24.35 3.63
C VAL A 15 -3.29 -23.49 4.00
N ASP A 16 -2.13 -24.11 4.25
CA ASP A 16 -0.91 -23.39 4.60
C ASP A 16 -0.46 -22.47 3.47
N GLU A 17 -0.59 -22.89 2.23
CA GLU A 17 -0.29 -22.05 1.05
C GLU A 17 -1.21 -20.83 0.98
N LYS A 18 -2.51 -21.01 1.21
CA LYS A 18 -3.47 -19.91 1.22
C LYS A 18 -3.19 -18.93 2.35
N ARG A 19 -2.82 -19.41 3.53
CA ARG A 19 -2.44 -18.57 4.66
C ARG A 19 -1.21 -17.73 4.35
N ARG A 20 -0.21 -18.31 3.68
CA ARG A 20 0.99 -17.58 3.26
C ARG A 20 0.66 -16.49 2.25
N ARG A 21 -0.23 -16.76 1.30
CA ARG A 21 -0.67 -15.75 0.34
C ARG A 21 -1.40 -14.59 1.01
N VAL A 22 -2.29 -14.90 1.94
CA VAL A 22 -3.01 -13.87 2.71
C VAL A 22 -2.02 -13.00 3.48
N ALA A 23 -1.05 -13.62 4.17
CA ALA A 23 -0.03 -12.88 4.90
C ALA A 23 0.81 -12.00 3.98
N GLN A 24 1.17 -12.47 2.78
CA GLN A 24 1.89 -11.68 1.79
C GLN A 24 1.08 -10.47 1.32
N ILE A 25 -0.21 -10.67 1.03
CA ILE A 25 -1.10 -9.59 0.61
C ILE A 25 -1.26 -8.57 1.73
N GLU A 26 -1.46 -9.00 2.97
CA GLU A 26 -1.56 -8.11 4.12
C GLU A 26 -0.29 -7.29 4.31
N SER A 27 0.87 -7.91 4.12
CA SER A 27 2.16 -7.21 4.19
C SER A 27 2.29 -6.16 3.08
N MET A 28 1.86 -6.48 1.86
CA MET A 28 1.88 -5.53 0.74
C MET A 28 0.94 -4.36 0.99
N VAL A 29 -0.27 -4.62 1.51
CA VAL A 29 -1.23 -3.56 1.86
C VAL A 29 -0.63 -2.64 2.93
N ALA A 30 -0.01 -3.21 3.96
CA ALA A 30 0.63 -2.42 5.01
C ALA A 30 1.79 -1.56 4.45
N ASP A 31 2.56 -2.09 3.50
CA ASP A 31 3.64 -1.34 2.84
C ASP A 31 3.07 -0.16 2.03
N PHE A 32 2.00 -0.40 1.27
CA PHE A 32 1.37 0.67 0.50
C PHE A 32 0.77 1.75 1.41
N ASP A 33 0.16 1.35 2.53
CA ASP A 33 -0.37 2.30 3.51
C ASP A 33 0.73 3.18 4.10
N ARG A 34 1.90 2.59 4.39
CA ARG A 34 3.06 3.36 4.86
C ARG A 34 3.58 4.33 3.81
N MET A 35 3.67 3.88 2.56
CA MET A 35 4.09 4.74 1.45
C MET A 35 3.13 5.92 1.27
N ALA A 36 1.81 5.67 1.34
CA ALA A 36 0.80 6.71 1.24
C ALA A 36 0.91 7.71 2.39
N ALA A 37 1.13 7.22 3.62
CA ALA A 37 1.31 8.08 4.79
C ALA A 37 2.58 8.94 4.67
N ASP A 38 3.68 8.38 4.15
CA ASP A 38 4.91 9.13 3.90
C ASP A 38 4.68 10.24 2.87
N LEU A 39 3.97 9.94 1.79
CA LEU A 39 3.62 10.93 0.77
C LEU A 39 2.71 12.04 1.34
N ASP A 40 1.75 11.69 2.20
CA ASP A 40 0.91 12.69 2.87
C ASP A 40 1.76 13.66 3.71
N ARG A 41 2.78 13.16 4.41
CA ARG A 41 3.69 14.01 5.18
C ARG A 41 4.54 14.92 4.27
N GLU A 42 5.03 14.38 3.16
CA GLU A 42 5.79 15.17 2.18
C GLU A 42 4.93 16.28 1.58
N ILE A 43 3.68 15.97 1.23
CA ILE A 43 2.73 16.97 0.72
C ILE A 43 2.51 18.07 1.73
N ALA A 44 2.24 17.73 2.98
CA ALA A 44 2.02 18.69 4.05
C ALA A 44 3.25 19.59 4.26
N THR A 45 4.45 19.01 4.25
CA THR A 45 5.70 19.76 4.39
C THR A 45 5.89 20.77 3.27
N GLU A 46 5.66 20.37 2.03
CA GLU A 46 5.81 21.26 0.88
C GLU A 46 4.76 22.36 0.85
N GLN A 47 3.52 22.04 1.22
CA GLN A 47 2.46 23.03 1.36
C GLN A 47 2.78 24.07 2.41
N ASP A 48 3.30 23.64 3.56
CA ASP A 48 3.68 24.54 4.65
C ASP A 48 4.83 25.45 4.23
N ARG A 49 5.82 24.92 3.52
CA ARG A 49 6.94 25.73 3.01
C ARG A 49 6.50 26.80 2.03
N ALA A 50 5.60 26.45 1.14
CA ALA A 50 5.10 27.36 0.12
C ALA A 50 4.04 28.32 0.66
N GLY A 51 3.38 27.98 1.78
CA GLY A 51 2.22 28.71 2.28
C GLY A 51 0.99 28.59 1.41
N ILE A 52 0.95 27.57 0.52
CA ILE A 52 -0.13 27.34 -0.44
C ILE A 52 -0.63 25.92 -0.26
N HIS A 53 -1.91 25.76 0.10
CA HIS A 53 -2.53 24.45 0.39
C HIS A 53 -3.55 24.03 -0.66
N ASP A 54 -3.90 24.92 -1.59
CA ASP A 54 -4.87 24.64 -2.65
C ASP A 54 -4.14 24.10 -3.90
N PRO A 55 -4.34 22.82 -4.27
CA PRO A 55 -3.68 22.24 -5.44
C PRO A 55 -4.05 22.88 -6.78
N THR A 56 -5.13 23.66 -6.83
CA THR A 56 -5.56 24.38 -8.03
C THR A 56 -4.90 25.73 -8.19
N HIS A 57 -4.19 26.21 -7.15
CA HIS A 57 -3.49 27.48 -7.18
C HIS A 57 -2.32 27.42 -8.18
N PHE A 58 -2.13 28.48 -8.99
CA PHE A 58 -1.10 28.48 -10.03
C PHE A 58 0.32 28.30 -9.50
N ALA A 59 0.58 28.73 -8.26
CA ALA A 59 1.89 28.63 -7.62
C ALA A 59 2.03 27.43 -6.69
N TYR A 60 1.10 26.48 -6.75
CA TYR A 60 1.17 25.26 -5.95
C TYR A 60 2.45 24.47 -6.24
N PRO A 61 3.18 23.97 -5.23
CA PRO A 61 4.45 23.30 -5.44
C PRO A 61 4.32 22.09 -6.37
N THR A 62 5.16 22.05 -7.41
CA THR A 62 5.17 20.95 -8.38
C THR A 62 5.44 19.62 -7.72
N TYR A 63 6.35 19.60 -6.74
CA TYR A 63 6.66 18.37 -5.99
C TYR A 63 5.44 17.83 -5.24
N ALA A 64 4.70 18.72 -4.55
CA ALA A 64 3.49 18.32 -3.84
C ALA A 64 2.42 17.78 -4.80
N LYS A 65 2.27 18.38 -5.95
CA LYS A 65 1.32 17.92 -6.98
C LYS A 65 1.68 16.52 -7.49
N ALA A 66 2.95 16.27 -7.75
CA ALA A 66 3.44 14.96 -8.16
C ALA A 66 3.24 13.92 -7.04
N ALA A 67 3.48 14.29 -5.79
CA ALA A 67 3.29 13.41 -4.64
C ALA A 67 1.81 13.03 -4.43
N ILE A 68 0.89 13.96 -4.67
CA ILE A 68 -0.55 13.67 -4.65
C ILE A 68 -0.90 12.60 -5.68
N GLY A 69 -0.38 12.72 -6.89
CA GLY A 69 -0.59 11.74 -7.95
C GLY A 69 -0.08 10.35 -7.57
N ARG A 70 1.12 10.27 -7.00
CA ARG A 70 1.71 9.00 -6.52
C ARG A 70 0.87 8.37 -5.42
N ARG A 71 0.46 9.20 -4.44
CA ARG A 71 -0.39 8.72 -3.34
C ARG A 71 -1.71 8.15 -3.86
N ASP A 72 -2.36 8.85 -4.77
CA ASP A 72 -3.64 8.44 -5.32
C ASP A 72 -3.50 7.13 -6.12
N ASN A 73 -2.38 6.94 -6.82
CA ASN A 73 -2.11 5.71 -7.54
C ASN A 73 -1.91 4.52 -6.59
N LEU A 74 -1.36 4.73 -5.39
CA LEU A 74 -1.21 3.67 -4.39
C LEU A 74 -2.55 3.19 -3.83
N LYS A 75 -3.56 4.03 -3.87
CA LYS A 75 -4.88 3.74 -3.31
C LYS A 75 -5.86 3.08 -4.30
N ARG A 76 -5.45 2.92 -5.53
CA ARG A 76 -6.28 2.27 -6.56
C ARG A 76 -6.24 0.73 -6.52
#